data_d52b0710ed7e56eb73315fbb2db81dd8
#
_entry.id   d52b0710ed7e56eb73315fbb2db81dd8
#
_cell.length_a   1.000
_cell.length_b   1.000
_cell.length_c   1.000
_cell.angle_alpha   90.00
_cell.angle_beta   90.00
_cell.angle_gamma   90.00
#
_symmetry.space_group_name_H-M   'P 1'
#
loop_
_entity.id
_entity.type
_entity.pdbx_description
1 polymer ?
#
loop_
_entity_poly.entity_id
_entity_poly.type
_entity_poly.pdbx_seq_one_letter_code
_entity_poly.pdbx_strand_id
1 'polypeptide(L)'
;MRIFVTSILLILAVAGCENKPAPATKAAANGAATAALVVEQVLVPAGEFVRGSNREDDPGMRQRYGFPAPLYLDEHPQKKLHLAAFKIDTYEVTNAQYKAFIFATRRMLPFAWMNNGYAITEERLQELELENLRVLAADHLQLDLDTREMDKPALLAAIVAKQKEYDQLPVGSVNWFAAAEFCKWRNSRLPTEAEWEKAARGPEGLEYPWGNEWDATITNTGDDGAWEEGIAPVGSYPRNKSVYGAYDMSGNVWEWVADWYEPYEGSTYQTKAFGQHHRVIRGGGGGEGHYAISYFFRGATRQFAEPEMETDDVGFRCVTDI
;
A
#
# COMPACT_ATOMS: atom_id res chain seq x y z
N MET A 1 -10.09 -31.00 -27.66
CA MET A 1 -9.47 -30.11 -28.66
C MET A 1 -8.63 -29.14 -27.86
N ARG A 2 -7.32 -29.36 -27.79
CA ARG A 2 -6.40 -28.57 -26.93
C ARG A 2 -6.01 -27.31 -27.68
N ILE A 3 -6.39 -26.14 -27.15
CA ILE A 3 -5.94 -24.86 -27.67
C ILE A 3 -4.62 -24.53 -26.97
N PHE A 4 -3.54 -24.49 -27.74
CA PHE A 4 -2.25 -24.00 -27.29
C PHE A 4 -2.31 -22.47 -27.27
N VAL A 5 -2.24 -21.86 -26.08
CA VAL A 5 -1.99 -20.42 -25.94
C VAL A 5 -0.49 -20.21 -26.07
N THR A 6 -0.07 -19.60 -27.16
CA THR A 6 1.33 -19.28 -27.42
C THR A 6 1.63 -17.93 -26.74
N SER A 7 2.23 -17.97 -25.56
CA SER A 7 2.75 -16.77 -24.89
C SER A 7 3.89 -16.20 -25.72
N ILE A 8 3.70 -15.03 -26.31
CA ILE A 8 4.75 -14.29 -26.98
C ILE A 8 5.53 -13.54 -25.90
N LEU A 9 6.67 -14.11 -25.55
CA LEU A 9 7.66 -13.45 -24.70
C LEU A 9 8.34 -12.34 -25.52
N LEU A 10 8.05 -11.08 -25.26
CA LEU A 10 8.72 -9.95 -25.87
C LEU A 10 10.10 -9.77 -25.22
N ILE A 11 11.12 -10.43 -25.77
CA ILE A 11 12.51 -10.27 -25.34
C ILE A 11 13.02 -8.91 -25.83
N LEU A 12 13.23 -7.98 -24.90
CA LEU A 12 13.93 -6.73 -25.13
C LEU A 12 15.43 -7.04 -25.38
N ALA A 13 15.86 -7.01 -26.64
CA ALA A 13 17.26 -7.07 -26.99
C ALA A 13 17.94 -5.74 -26.57
N VAL A 14 18.82 -5.81 -25.59
CA VAL A 14 19.71 -4.72 -25.21
C VAL A 14 20.88 -4.71 -26.20
N ALA A 15 20.87 -3.78 -27.14
CA ALA A 15 22.04 -3.49 -27.98
C ALA A 15 23.08 -2.77 -27.12
N GLY A 16 24.28 -3.38 -27.01
CA GLY A 16 25.42 -2.78 -26.33
C GLY A 16 25.88 -1.49 -27.03
N CYS A 17 26.03 -0.44 -26.26
CA CYS A 17 26.74 0.78 -26.67
C CYS A 17 27.97 0.96 -25.80
N GLU A 18 29.09 1.21 -26.53
CA GLU A 18 30.42 1.42 -25.98
C GLU A 18 30.51 2.66 -25.07
N ASN A 19 31.33 2.55 -24.05
CA ASN A 19 31.65 3.57 -23.06
C ASN A 19 32.36 4.78 -23.64
N LYS A 20 31.74 5.97 -23.53
CA LYS A 20 32.46 7.26 -23.43
C LYS A 20 31.98 7.96 -22.13
N PRO A 21 32.90 8.47 -21.32
CA PRO A 21 32.50 9.17 -20.09
C PRO A 21 31.96 10.56 -20.43
N ALA A 22 30.72 10.83 -20.03
CA ALA A 22 30.12 12.18 -20.07
C ALA A 22 30.32 12.88 -18.70
N PRO A 23 30.49 14.21 -18.69
CA PRO A 23 30.87 14.96 -17.51
C PRO A 23 29.72 15.11 -16.51
N ALA A 24 30.10 15.24 -15.25
CA ALA A 24 29.28 15.29 -14.06
C ALA A 24 28.19 16.38 -14.09
N THR A 25 26.92 15.94 -14.09
CA THR A 25 25.76 16.74 -13.67
C THR A 25 24.83 15.91 -12.77
N LYS A 26 25.41 15.21 -11.78
CA LYS A 26 24.65 14.35 -10.85
C LYS A 26 23.89 15.10 -9.75
N ALA A 27 24.15 16.38 -9.50
CA ALA A 27 23.52 17.11 -8.40
C ALA A 27 22.17 17.77 -8.77
N ALA A 28 21.95 18.11 -10.04
CA ALA A 28 20.73 18.82 -10.45
C ALA A 28 19.52 17.88 -10.68
N ALA A 29 19.76 16.63 -11.11
CA ALA A 29 18.67 15.67 -11.34
C ALA A 29 18.05 15.14 -10.04
N ASN A 30 18.87 14.96 -8.99
CA ASN A 30 18.35 14.54 -7.67
C ASN A 30 17.55 15.63 -6.98
N GLY A 31 17.89 16.91 -7.18
CA GLY A 31 17.16 18.03 -6.59
C GLY A 31 15.78 18.26 -7.23
N ALA A 32 15.62 17.99 -8.53
CA ALA A 32 14.35 18.17 -9.22
C ALA A 32 13.36 17.02 -8.93
N ALA A 33 13.84 15.78 -8.81
CA ALA A 33 12.99 14.64 -8.49
C ALA A 33 12.48 14.69 -7.02
N THR A 34 13.32 15.15 -6.07
CA THR A 34 12.91 15.31 -4.66
C THR A 34 12.00 16.52 -4.42
N ALA A 35 12.09 17.56 -5.22
CA ALA A 35 11.20 18.72 -5.11
C ALA A 35 9.76 18.43 -5.57
N ALA A 36 9.53 17.38 -6.35
CA ALA A 36 8.20 16.98 -6.83
C ALA A 36 7.41 16.11 -5.82
N LEU A 37 8.05 15.63 -4.77
CA LEU A 37 7.45 14.74 -3.76
C LEU A 37 7.20 15.49 -2.42
N VAL A 38 6.40 16.54 -2.47
CA VAL A 38 5.83 17.10 -1.23
C VAL A 38 4.72 16.13 -0.80
N VAL A 39 5.03 15.26 0.15
CA VAL A 39 4.05 14.37 0.77
C VAL A 39 3.48 15.07 1.99
N GLU A 40 2.18 15.15 2.03
CA GLU A 40 1.46 15.67 3.19
C GLU A 40 1.66 14.74 4.39
N GLN A 41 2.02 15.33 5.54
CA GLN A 41 2.21 14.61 6.79
C GLN A 41 1.44 15.28 7.91
N VAL A 42 0.87 14.47 8.80
CA VAL A 42 0.23 14.96 10.03
C VAL A 42 1.14 14.76 11.23
N LEU A 43 1.04 15.69 12.18
CA LEU A 43 1.76 15.62 13.44
C LEU A 43 1.02 14.72 14.42
N VAL A 44 1.70 13.69 14.93
CA VAL A 44 1.27 12.91 16.10
C VAL A 44 2.09 13.42 17.30
N PRO A 45 1.46 14.10 18.26
CA PRO A 45 2.18 14.72 19.37
C PRO A 45 2.77 13.67 20.33
N ALA A 46 3.83 14.06 21.04
CA ALA A 46 4.35 13.25 22.14
C ALA A 46 3.28 13.01 23.20
N GLY A 47 3.35 11.88 23.87
CA GLY A 47 2.44 11.55 24.97
C GLY A 47 2.04 10.09 25.01
N GLU A 48 1.26 9.78 26.02
CA GLU A 48 0.72 8.44 26.26
C GLU A 48 -0.36 8.08 25.23
N PHE A 49 -0.48 6.79 24.95
CA PHE A 49 -1.60 6.21 24.22
C PHE A 49 -1.84 4.77 24.70
N VAL A 50 -2.99 4.24 24.38
CA VAL A 50 -3.37 2.86 24.69
C VAL A 50 -3.03 1.96 23.52
N ARG A 51 -2.04 1.05 23.67
CA ARG A 51 -1.68 0.02 22.72
C ARG A 51 -2.38 -1.29 23.02
N GLY A 52 -2.80 -2.00 21.98
CA GLY A 52 -3.40 -3.32 22.07
C GLY A 52 -4.81 -3.31 22.62
N SER A 53 -5.30 -4.48 22.94
CA SER A 53 -6.60 -4.68 23.60
C SER A 53 -6.53 -5.82 24.61
N ASN A 54 -7.56 -5.91 25.48
CA ASN A 54 -7.77 -7.07 26.33
C ASN A 54 -9.03 -7.84 25.90
N ARG A 55 -9.39 -7.77 24.61
CA ARG A 55 -10.52 -8.55 24.08
C ARG A 55 -10.23 -10.04 24.20
N GLU A 56 -11.23 -10.77 24.64
CA GLU A 56 -11.17 -12.23 24.70
C GLU A 56 -11.43 -12.84 23.31
N ASP A 57 -10.97 -14.07 23.11
CA ASP A 57 -11.24 -14.83 21.89
C ASP A 57 -12.76 -14.93 21.63
N ASP A 58 -13.15 -14.88 20.37
CA ASP A 58 -14.54 -15.08 19.93
C ASP A 58 -14.69 -16.42 19.16
N PRO A 59 -14.98 -17.52 19.90
CA PRO A 59 -15.18 -18.83 19.27
C PRO A 59 -16.34 -18.85 18.28
N GLY A 60 -17.36 -18.02 18.47
CA GLY A 60 -18.51 -17.91 17.57
C GLY A 60 -18.14 -17.31 16.24
N MET A 61 -17.39 -16.22 16.24
CA MET A 61 -16.83 -15.60 15.04
C MET A 61 -15.86 -16.56 14.33
N ARG A 62 -14.98 -17.21 15.09
CA ARG A 62 -14.04 -18.20 14.54
C ARG A 62 -14.75 -19.33 13.80
N GLN A 63 -15.78 -19.91 14.42
CA GLN A 63 -16.57 -20.97 13.79
C GLN A 63 -17.32 -20.48 12.54
N ARG A 64 -17.91 -19.29 12.63
CA ARG A 64 -18.69 -18.71 11.53
C ARG A 64 -17.85 -18.44 10.28
N TYR A 65 -16.62 -17.95 10.45
CA TYR A 65 -15.76 -17.53 9.35
C TYR A 65 -14.57 -18.48 9.08
N GLY A 66 -14.46 -19.58 9.84
CA GLY A 66 -13.43 -20.60 9.64
C GLY A 66 -12.04 -20.20 10.10
N PHE A 67 -11.90 -19.26 11.05
CA PHE A 67 -10.58 -18.85 11.54
C PHE A 67 -9.92 -19.98 12.34
N PRO A 68 -8.69 -20.39 11.97
CA PRO A 68 -8.01 -21.51 12.63
C PRO A 68 -7.38 -21.13 13.98
N ALA A 69 -7.09 -19.85 14.20
CA ALA A 69 -6.42 -19.36 15.40
C ALA A 69 -7.37 -18.52 16.28
N PRO A 70 -7.10 -18.39 17.58
CA PRO A 70 -7.82 -17.45 18.44
C PRO A 70 -7.69 -16.02 17.94
N LEU A 71 -8.78 -15.25 18.02
CA LEU A 71 -8.81 -13.83 17.67
C LEU A 71 -8.39 -12.98 18.87
N TYR A 72 -7.84 -11.81 18.62
CA TYR A 72 -7.49 -10.76 19.60
C TYR A 72 -6.33 -11.09 20.55
N LEU A 73 -5.92 -12.35 20.73
CA LEU A 73 -4.98 -12.72 21.79
C LEU A 73 -3.55 -12.21 21.55
N ASP A 74 -3.18 -11.95 20.32
CA ASP A 74 -1.89 -11.34 19.95
C ASP A 74 -1.85 -9.81 20.18
N GLU A 75 -3.01 -9.21 20.45
CA GLU A 75 -3.13 -7.80 20.86
C GLU A 75 -2.88 -7.60 22.37
N HIS A 76 -2.76 -8.71 23.14
CA HIS A 76 -2.61 -8.67 24.60
C HIS A 76 -1.15 -8.51 25.04
N PRO A 77 -0.95 -7.88 26.22
CA PRO A 77 -1.92 -7.14 27.01
C PRO A 77 -2.10 -5.71 26.50
N GLN A 78 -3.29 -5.14 26.72
CA GLN A 78 -3.48 -3.71 26.58
C GLN A 78 -2.56 -2.98 27.57
N LYS A 79 -1.82 -1.97 27.09
CA LYS A 79 -0.85 -1.22 27.89
C LYS A 79 -0.77 0.24 27.48
N LYS A 80 -0.65 1.14 28.43
CA LYS A 80 -0.29 2.53 28.13
C LYS A 80 1.18 2.62 27.83
N LEU A 81 1.51 3.24 26.69
CA LEU A 81 2.88 3.53 26.26
C LEU A 81 3.04 5.02 26.02
N HIS A 82 4.25 5.52 26.21
CA HIS A 82 4.61 6.90 25.86
C HIS A 82 5.47 6.89 24.59
N LEU A 83 5.11 7.69 23.59
CA LEU A 83 5.90 7.91 22.39
C LEU A 83 6.33 9.38 22.30
N ALA A 84 7.51 9.62 21.72
CA ALA A 84 7.92 10.95 21.27
C ALA A 84 6.99 11.45 20.15
N ALA A 85 7.04 12.73 19.83
CA ALA A 85 6.33 13.26 18.68
C ALA A 85 6.99 12.81 17.38
N PHE A 86 6.16 12.58 16.35
CA PHE A 86 6.59 12.23 15.00
C PHE A 86 5.60 12.78 13.98
N LYS A 87 5.99 12.82 12.73
CA LYS A 87 5.08 13.04 11.61
C LYS A 87 4.85 11.75 10.87
N ILE A 88 3.61 11.49 10.46
CA ILE A 88 3.23 10.33 9.64
C ILE A 88 2.57 10.81 8.35
N ASP A 89 2.77 10.11 7.26
CA ASP A 89 2.10 10.41 5.99
C ASP A 89 0.58 10.43 6.20
N THR A 90 -0.07 11.47 5.65
CA THR A 90 -1.53 11.64 5.74
C THR A 90 -2.26 10.46 5.10
N TYR A 91 -1.71 9.92 4.02
CA TYR A 91 -2.23 8.79 3.24
C TYR A 91 -1.16 7.71 3.08
N GLU A 92 -1.55 6.56 2.55
CA GLU A 92 -0.61 5.55 2.07
C GLU A 92 0.26 6.13 0.94
N VAL A 93 1.43 5.56 0.72
CA VAL A 93 2.28 5.92 -0.41
C VAL A 93 1.58 5.56 -1.71
N THR A 94 1.41 6.53 -2.60
CA THR A 94 0.72 6.33 -3.88
C THR A 94 1.63 5.76 -4.96
N ASN A 95 1.02 5.18 -5.99
CA ASN A 95 1.72 4.72 -7.20
C ASN A 95 2.55 5.84 -7.83
N ALA A 96 2.04 7.07 -7.92
CA ALA A 96 2.80 8.21 -8.46
C ALA A 96 4.07 8.50 -7.66
N GLN A 97 3.98 8.47 -6.34
CA GLN A 97 5.13 8.69 -5.44
C GLN A 97 6.17 7.58 -5.59
N TYR A 98 5.71 6.33 -5.60
CA TYR A 98 6.60 5.19 -5.75
C TYR A 98 7.24 5.11 -7.14
N LYS A 99 6.51 5.49 -8.18
CA LYS A 99 7.00 5.60 -9.56
C LYS A 99 8.18 6.57 -9.67
N ALA A 100 8.11 7.71 -8.99
CA ALA A 100 9.22 8.66 -8.92
C ALA A 100 10.49 8.04 -8.30
N PHE A 101 10.33 7.26 -7.22
CA PHE A 101 11.43 6.51 -6.61
C PHE A 101 12.05 5.48 -7.55
N ILE A 102 11.21 4.66 -8.20
CA ILE A 102 11.66 3.64 -9.16
C ILE A 102 12.50 4.26 -10.27
N PHE A 103 12.01 5.34 -10.89
CA PHE A 103 12.76 5.99 -11.99
C PHE A 103 14.03 6.69 -11.51
N ALA A 104 14.01 7.30 -10.32
CA ALA A 104 15.20 7.94 -9.75
C ALA A 104 16.30 6.93 -9.38
N THR A 105 15.91 5.73 -8.92
CA THR A 105 16.84 4.72 -8.40
C THR A 105 17.13 3.58 -9.38
N ARG A 106 16.38 3.50 -10.49
CA ARG A 106 16.45 2.44 -11.51
C ARG A 106 16.21 1.05 -10.94
N ARG A 107 15.24 0.92 -10.02
CA ARG A 107 14.84 -0.35 -9.44
C ARG A 107 13.87 -1.09 -10.34
N MET A 108 13.64 -2.35 -10.01
CA MET A 108 12.61 -3.14 -10.66
C MET A 108 11.22 -2.56 -10.37
N LEU A 109 10.35 -2.64 -11.36
CA LEU A 109 8.95 -2.26 -11.22
C LEU A 109 8.22 -3.25 -10.33
N PRO A 110 7.21 -2.83 -9.56
CA PRO A 110 6.23 -3.73 -8.97
C PRO A 110 5.64 -4.67 -10.04
N PHE A 111 5.41 -5.93 -9.67
CA PHE A 111 4.93 -6.94 -10.62
C PHE A 111 3.61 -6.54 -11.29
N ALA A 112 2.68 -5.97 -10.53
CA ALA A 112 1.41 -5.47 -11.06
C ALA A 112 1.60 -4.45 -12.20
N TRP A 113 2.57 -3.53 -12.08
CA TRP A 113 2.83 -2.52 -13.10
C TRP A 113 3.43 -3.07 -14.40
N MET A 114 4.12 -4.21 -14.32
CA MET A 114 4.65 -4.90 -15.50
C MET A 114 3.55 -5.48 -16.37
N ASN A 115 2.42 -5.85 -15.75
CA ASN A 115 1.30 -6.51 -16.42
C ASN A 115 0.21 -5.52 -16.87
N ASN A 116 0.01 -4.41 -16.15
CA ASN A 116 -1.07 -3.47 -16.43
C ASN A 116 -0.67 -2.25 -17.28
N GLY A 117 0.59 -2.15 -17.71
CA GLY A 117 1.04 -1.05 -18.57
C GLY A 117 1.17 0.32 -17.90
N TYR A 118 0.95 0.43 -16.60
CA TYR A 118 1.02 1.69 -15.86
C TYR A 118 2.38 2.38 -15.92
N ALA A 119 3.46 1.61 -15.92
CA ALA A 119 4.82 2.13 -15.90
C ALA A 119 5.36 2.59 -17.27
N ILE A 120 4.59 2.43 -18.34
CA ILE A 120 5.01 2.88 -19.67
C ILE A 120 4.98 4.40 -19.73
N THR A 121 6.13 5.03 -20.04
CA THR A 121 6.21 6.50 -20.12
C THR A 121 5.48 7.06 -21.33
N GLU A 122 5.08 8.35 -21.27
CA GLU A 122 4.38 9.01 -22.37
C GLU A 122 5.23 9.02 -23.66
N GLU A 123 6.57 9.22 -23.53
CA GLU A 123 7.49 9.17 -24.68
C GLU A 123 7.43 7.79 -25.33
N ARG A 124 7.45 6.72 -24.54
CA ARG A 124 7.39 5.36 -25.07
C ARG A 124 6.04 5.05 -25.68
N LEU A 125 4.94 5.54 -25.08
CA LEU A 125 3.60 5.41 -25.66
C LEU A 125 3.51 6.05 -27.06
N GLN A 126 4.12 7.22 -27.24
CA GLN A 126 4.14 7.91 -28.54
C GLN A 126 4.87 7.14 -29.62
N GLU A 127 5.88 6.33 -29.28
CA GLU A 127 6.62 5.48 -30.20
C GLU A 127 5.86 4.22 -30.64
N LEU A 128 4.84 3.80 -29.89
CA LEU A 128 4.07 2.60 -30.20
C LEU A 128 3.19 2.80 -31.45
N GLU A 129 3.05 1.75 -32.24
CA GLU A 129 2.08 1.69 -33.32
C GLU A 129 0.65 1.64 -32.76
N LEU A 130 -0.32 2.12 -33.57
CA LEU A 130 -1.72 2.22 -33.16
C LEU A 130 -2.30 0.88 -32.66
N GLU A 131 -1.94 -0.22 -33.31
CA GLU A 131 -2.42 -1.54 -32.92
C GLU A 131 -1.88 -1.97 -31.56
N ASN A 132 -0.62 -1.68 -31.26
CA ASN A 132 -0.03 -1.97 -29.95
C ASN A 132 -0.66 -1.12 -28.82
N LEU A 133 -1.05 0.12 -29.14
CA LEU A 133 -1.80 0.95 -28.20
C LEU A 133 -3.21 0.40 -27.94
N ARG A 134 -3.88 -0.19 -28.97
CA ARG A 134 -5.18 -0.85 -28.79
C ARG A 134 -5.07 -2.07 -27.87
N VAL A 135 -4.07 -2.91 -28.08
CA VAL A 135 -3.79 -4.05 -27.19
C VAL A 135 -3.49 -3.56 -25.78
N LEU A 136 -2.66 -2.53 -25.60
CA LEU A 136 -2.37 -1.97 -24.29
C LEU A 136 -3.64 -1.46 -23.59
N ALA A 137 -4.49 -0.75 -24.31
CA ALA A 137 -5.73 -0.20 -23.79
C ALA A 137 -6.73 -1.28 -23.37
N ALA A 138 -6.94 -2.29 -24.24
CA ALA A 138 -7.95 -3.33 -24.02
C ALA A 138 -7.47 -4.43 -23.06
N ASP A 139 -6.27 -4.98 -23.29
CA ASP A 139 -5.83 -6.20 -22.62
C ASP A 139 -5.06 -5.94 -21.30
N HIS A 140 -4.41 -4.77 -21.19
CA HIS A 140 -3.58 -4.43 -20.04
C HIS A 140 -4.21 -3.38 -19.12
N LEU A 141 -4.71 -2.29 -19.69
CA LEU A 141 -5.36 -1.23 -18.93
C LEU A 141 -6.88 -1.43 -18.77
N GLN A 142 -7.42 -2.42 -19.46
CA GLN A 142 -8.83 -2.82 -19.42
C GLN A 142 -9.79 -1.63 -19.58
N LEU A 143 -9.49 -0.74 -20.53
CA LEU A 143 -10.34 0.40 -20.81
C LEU A 143 -11.66 -0.08 -21.40
N ASP A 144 -12.78 0.28 -20.78
CA ASP A 144 -14.14 0.04 -21.31
C ASP A 144 -14.46 1.03 -22.44
N LEU A 145 -13.73 0.90 -23.55
CA LEU A 145 -13.82 1.77 -24.73
C LEU A 145 -13.79 0.95 -26.02
N ASP A 146 -14.60 1.34 -27.01
CA ASP A 146 -14.44 0.83 -28.37
C ASP A 146 -13.23 1.52 -29.04
N THR A 147 -12.08 0.87 -28.97
CA THR A 147 -10.82 1.42 -29.49
C THR A 147 -10.69 1.31 -31.01
N ARG A 148 -11.59 0.60 -31.73
CA ARG A 148 -11.51 0.34 -33.16
C ARG A 148 -11.62 1.62 -34.00
N GLU A 149 -12.47 2.54 -33.58
CA GLU A 149 -12.72 3.81 -34.26
C GLU A 149 -11.84 4.96 -33.73
N MET A 150 -10.99 4.70 -32.72
CA MET A 150 -10.14 5.72 -32.16
C MET A 150 -8.85 5.91 -32.98
N ASP A 151 -8.51 7.16 -33.25
CA ASP A 151 -7.19 7.52 -33.80
C ASP A 151 -6.09 7.47 -32.69
N LYS A 152 -4.84 7.53 -33.11
CA LYS A 152 -3.70 7.44 -32.18
C LYS A 152 -3.72 8.53 -31.11
N PRO A 153 -3.96 9.82 -31.39
CA PRO A 153 -4.06 10.86 -30.37
C PRO A 153 -5.14 10.63 -29.32
N ALA A 154 -6.34 10.22 -29.75
CA ALA A 154 -7.45 9.95 -28.83
C ALA A 154 -7.15 8.75 -27.92
N LEU A 155 -6.56 7.68 -28.48
CA LEU A 155 -6.20 6.49 -27.72
C LEU A 155 -5.06 6.77 -26.73
N LEU A 156 -4.04 7.55 -27.12
CA LEU A 156 -2.99 8.01 -26.20
C LEU A 156 -3.57 8.81 -25.04
N ALA A 157 -4.49 9.74 -25.33
CA ALA A 157 -5.13 10.52 -24.28
C ALA A 157 -5.92 9.65 -23.29
N ALA A 158 -6.64 8.62 -23.76
CA ALA A 158 -7.37 7.69 -22.92
C ALA A 158 -6.43 6.84 -22.05
N ILE A 159 -5.34 6.32 -22.62
CA ILE A 159 -4.31 5.57 -21.88
C ILE A 159 -3.69 6.42 -20.76
N VAL A 160 -3.26 7.65 -21.10
CA VAL A 160 -2.66 8.57 -20.11
C VAL A 160 -3.66 8.95 -19.02
N ALA A 161 -4.95 9.12 -19.36
CA ALA A 161 -5.99 9.38 -18.37
C ALA A 161 -6.12 8.21 -17.38
N LYS A 162 -6.14 6.97 -17.86
CA LYS A 162 -6.19 5.77 -17.01
C LYS A 162 -4.93 5.64 -16.14
N GLN A 163 -3.75 5.91 -16.67
CA GLN A 163 -2.52 5.93 -15.88
C GLN A 163 -2.57 6.97 -14.75
N LYS A 164 -3.22 8.13 -14.98
CA LYS A 164 -3.43 9.15 -13.92
C LYS A 164 -4.42 8.72 -12.85
N GLU A 165 -5.41 7.89 -13.18
CA GLU A 165 -6.26 7.27 -12.17
C GLU A 165 -5.43 6.36 -11.26
N TYR A 166 -4.58 5.50 -11.85
CA TYR A 166 -3.66 4.65 -11.08
C TYR A 166 -2.65 5.43 -10.25
N ASP A 167 -2.26 6.65 -10.64
CA ASP A 167 -1.36 7.51 -9.87
C ASP A 167 -1.85 7.77 -8.43
N GLN A 168 -3.17 7.75 -8.21
CA GLN A 168 -3.80 8.04 -6.91
C GLN A 168 -4.06 6.81 -6.06
N LEU A 169 -3.86 5.61 -6.60
CA LEU A 169 -3.99 4.38 -5.82
C LEU A 169 -2.79 4.21 -4.87
N PRO A 170 -2.97 3.62 -3.68
CA PRO A 170 -1.84 3.15 -2.89
C PRO A 170 -0.99 2.18 -3.70
N VAL A 171 0.31 2.23 -3.51
CA VAL A 171 1.19 1.25 -4.13
C VAL A 171 1.07 -0.09 -3.43
N GLY A 172 0.72 -1.12 -4.19
CA GLY A 172 0.77 -2.53 -3.78
C GLY A 172 1.93 -3.28 -4.47
N SER A 173 1.98 -4.59 -4.29
CA SER A 173 3.04 -5.45 -4.84
C SER A 173 4.46 -4.98 -4.46
N VAL A 174 4.62 -4.50 -3.23
CA VAL A 174 5.87 -3.97 -2.68
C VAL A 174 6.21 -4.74 -1.41
N ASN A 175 7.35 -5.44 -1.40
CA ASN A 175 7.81 -6.13 -0.21
C ASN A 175 8.34 -5.16 0.86
N TRP A 176 8.51 -5.66 2.08
CA TRP A 176 8.94 -4.87 3.22
C TRP A 176 10.26 -4.12 2.99
N PHE A 177 11.23 -4.76 2.33
CA PHE A 177 12.55 -4.16 2.08
C PHE A 177 12.44 -2.96 1.13
N ALA A 178 11.67 -3.11 0.07
CA ALA A 178 11.45 -2.05 -0.91
C ALA A 178 10.66 -0.88 -0.30
N ALA A 179 9.66 -1.15 0.55
CA ALA A 179 8.94 -0.14 1.31
C ALA A 179 9.87 0.65 2.25
N ALA A 180 10.72 -0.06 3.03
CA ALA A 180 11.70 0.57 3.90
C ALA A 180 12.72 1.43 3.14
N GLU A 181 13.16 0.96 1.97
CA GLU A 181 14.09 1.73 1.12
C GLU A 181 13.46 2.97 0.51
N PHE A 182 12.18 2.90 0.10
CA PHE A 182 11.46 4.09 -0.36
C PHE A 182 11.39 5.16 0.74
N CYS A 183 10.97 4.77 1.95
CA CYS A 183 10.92 5.70 3.07
C CYS A 183 12.31 6.31 3.36
N LYS A 184 13.36 5.50 3.34
CA LYS A 184 14.74 5.97 3.51
C LYS A 184 15.17 6.92 2.39
N TRP A 185 14.79 6.67 1.15
CA TRP A 185 15.07 7.55 0.01
C TRP A 185 14.46 8.95 0.20
N ARG A 186 13.29 9.02 0.86
CA ARG A 186 12.61 10.26 1.25
C ARG A 186 13.13 10.90 2.54
N ASN A 187 14.24 10.39 3.15
CA ASN A 187 14.70 10.77 4.49
C ASN A 187 13.65 10.52 5.60
N SER A 188 12.93 9.44 5.48
CA SER A 188 11.90 8.96 6.40
C SER A 188 12.20 7.48 6.74
N ARG A 189 11.31 6.84 7.47
CA ARG A 189 11.35 5.42 7.78
C ARG A 189 9.94 4.83 7.82
N LEU A 190 9.81 3.50 7.82
CA LEU A 190 8.54 2.88 8.17
C LEU A 190 8.16 3.25 9.61
N PRO A 191 6.85 3.42 9.93
CA PRO A 191 6.40 3.56 11.30
C PRO A 191 6.73 2.30 12.11
N THR A 192 7.05 2.45 13.37
CA THR A 192 6.93 1.31 14.29
C THR A 192 5.45 0.94 14.43
N GLU A 193 5.19 -0.31 14.81
CA GLU A 193 3.82 -0.77 15.06
C GLU A 193 3.09 0.13 16.09
N ALA A 194 3.79 0.54 17.13
CA ALA A 194 3.25 1.42 18.16
C ALA A 194 2.93 2.84 17.63
N GLU A 195 3.75 3.39 16.74
CA GLU A 195 3.51 4.69 16.09
C GLU A 195 2.30 4.62 15.16
N TRP A 196 2.23 3.56 14.35
CA TRP A 196 1.10 3.33 13.46
C TRP A 196 -0.20 3.24 14.26
N GLU A 197 -0.22 2.42 15.32
CA GLU A 197 -1.40 2.21 16.17
C GLU A 197 -1.83 3.49 16.86
N LYS A 198 -0.88 4.28 17.42
CA LYS A 198 -1.19 5.60 18.00
C LYS A 198 -1.79 6.54 16.96
N ALA A 199 -1.22 6.58 15.75
CA ALA A 199 -1.72 7.44 14.67
C ALA A 199 -3.16 7.07 14.26
N ALA A 200 -3.50 5.78 14.24
CA ALA A 200 -4.82 5.28 13.87
C ALA A 200 -5.86 5.51 14.98
N ARG A 201 -5.53 5.14 16.23
CA ARG A 201 -6.49 4.99 17.35
C ARG A 201 -6.53 6.19 18.29
N GLY A 202 -5.61 7.14 18.13
CA GLY A 202 -5.51 8.24 19.06
C GLY A 202 -5.02 7.84 20.46
N PRO A 203 -5.00 8.79 21.42
CA PRO A 203 -4.48 8.54 22.78
C PRO A 203 -5.37 7.60 23.59
N GLU A 204 -6.67 7.58 23.32
CA GLU A 204 -7.65 6.79 24.06
C GLU A 204 -7.78 5.35 23.56
N GLY A 205 -7.13 4.99 22.44
CA GLY A 205 -7.17 3.65 21.87
C GLY A 205 -8.54 3.28 21.28
N LEU A 206 -9.09 4.15 20.44
CA LEU A 206 -10.34 3.90 19.72
C LEU A 206 -10.29 2.57 18.97
N GLU A 207 -11.44 1.93 18.74
CA GLU A 207 -11.51 0.69 17.94
C GLU A 207 -11.17 0.95 16.47
N TYR A 208 -11.69 2.04 15.91
CA TYR A 208 -11.46 2.48 14.53
C TYR A 208 -11.00 3.95 14.52
N PRO A 209 -10.40 4.45 13.44
CA PRO A 209 -9.98 5.85 13.37
C PRO A 209 -11.10 6.87 13.65
N TRP A 210 -12.33 6.52 13.31
CA TRP A 210 -13.55 7.36 13.47
C TRP A 210 -14.31 7.15 14.79
N GLY A 211 -13.94 6.17 15.62
CA GLY A 211 -14.66 5.88 16.88
C GLY A 211 -14.68 4.41 17.24
N ASN A 212 -15.70 4.00 18.04
CA ASN A 212 -15.77 2.64 18.55
C ASN A 212 -16.82 1.76 17.86
N GLU A 213 -17.67 2.33 17.02
CA GLU A 213 -18.72 1.61 16.34
C GLU A 213 -18.30 1.28 14.90
N TRP A 214 -18.53 0.03 14.50
CA TRP A 214 -18.26 -0.42 13.14
C TRP A 214 -19.29 0.14 12.16
N ASP A 215 -18.83 0.71 11.07
CA ASP A 215 -19.64 1.13 9.95
C ASP A 215 -18.85 0.90 8.64
N ALA A 216 -19.19 -0.15 7.92
CA ALA A 216 -18.51 -0.54 6.67
C ALA A 216 -18.58 0.56 5.58
N THR A 217 -19.52 1.51 5.67
CA THR A 217 -19.64 2.60 4.70
C THR A 217 -18.60 3.71 4.89
N ILE A 218 -17.83 3.65 5.98
CA ILE A 218 -16.80 4.67 6.29
C ILE A 218 -15.46 4.32 5.67
N THR A 219 -15.23 3.06 5.33
CA THR A 219 -13.95 2.57 4.86
C THR A 219 -14.07 1.72 3.60
N ASN A 220 -12.99 1.59 2.85
CA ASN A 220 -12.92 0.63 1.76
C ASN A 220 -12.67 -0.78 2.31
N THR A 221 -13.67 -1.65 2.22
CA THR A 221 -13.56 -3.07 2.60
C THR A 221 -13.28 -3.99 1.41
N GLY A 222 -13.35 -3.46 0.18
CA GLY A 222 -13.24 -4.23 -1.06
C GLY A 222 -14.50 -5.04 -1.42
N ASP A 223 -15.46 -5.18 -0.51
CA ASP A 223 -16.61 -6.08 -0.71
C ASP A 223 -17.80 -5.42 -1.43
N ASP A 224 -17.82 -4.10 -1.55
CA ASP A 224 -18.93 -3.35 -2.13
C ASP A 224 -18.87 -3.26 -3.68
N GLY A 225 -17.77 -3.71 -4.27
CA GLY A 225 -17.55 -3.65 -5.71
C GLY A 225 -17.44 -2.23 -6.27
N ALA A 226 -17.26 -1.23 -5.41
CA ALA A 226 -17.18 0.17 -5.80
C ALA A 226 -15.89 0.50 -6.59
N TRP A 227 -14.85 -0.29 -6.39
CA TRP A 227 -13.53 -0.07 -6.97
C TRP A 227 -13.05 -1.30 -7.73
N GLU A 228 -12.50 -1.06 -8.91
CA GLU A 228 -11.78 -2.06 -9.68
C GLU A 228 -10.62 -2.62 -8.83
N GLU A 229 -10.46 -3.93 -8.78
CA GLU A 229 -9.45 -4.61 -7.93
C GLU A 229 -9.61 -4.38 -6.40
N GLY A 230 -10.73 -3.78 -5.95
CA GLY A 230 -11.01 -3.58 -4.52
C GLY A 230 -10.24 -2.46 -3.85
N ILE A 231 -9.34 -1.75 -4.54
CA ILE A 231 -8.49 -0.68 -3.98
C ILE A 231 -8.97 0.69 -4.45
N ALA A 232 -9.19 1.61 -3.51
CA ALA A 232 -9.64 2.97 -3.78
C ALA A 232 -8.47 3.97 -3.90
N PRO A 233 -8.62 5.07 -4.67
CA PRO A 233 -7.71 6.22 -4.55
C PRO A 233 -7.63 6.69 -3.10
N VAL A 234 -6.43 7.07 -2.66
CA VAL A 234 -6.20 7.50 -1.28
C VAL A 234 -7.14 8.66 -0.90
N GLY A 235 -7.71 8.62 0.31
CA GLY A 235 -8.63 9.65 0.80
C GLY A 235 -10.05 9.59 0.23
N SER A 236 -10.42 8.53 -0.50
CA SER A 236 -11.77 8.36 -1.06
C SER A 236 -12.85 8.27 0.02
N TYR A 237 -12.48 7.92 1.24
CA TYR A 237 -13.39 7.79 2.38
C TYR A 237 -13.12 8.88 3.43
N PRO A 238 -13.67 10.10 3.29
CA PRO A 238 -13.31 11.26 4.10
C PRO A 238 -13.65 11.14 5.59
N ARG A 239 -14.52 10.19 5.96
CA ARG A 239 -14.83 9.85 7.36
C ARG A 239 -13.83 8.86 7.98
N ASN A 240 -13.06 8.14 7.17
CA ASN A 240 -11.97 7.26 7.60
C ASN A 240 -10.74 8.08 7.93
N LYS A 241 -10.82 8.81 9.02
CA LYS A 241 -9.82 9.78 9.42
C LYS A 241 -9.58 9.70 10.91
N SER A 242 -8.34 9.56 11.33
CA SER A 242 -7.96 9.54 12.73
C SER A 242 -8.04 10.92 13.38
N VAL A 243 -7.99 10.95 14.70
CA VAL A 243 -8.01 12.20 15.49
C VAL A 243 -6.81 13.12 15.18
N TYR A 244 -5.74 12.58 14.60
CA TYR A 244 -4.57 13.35 14.17
C TYR A 244 -4.64 13.78 12.71
N GLY A 245 -5.60 13.27 11.95
CA GLY A 245 -5.80 13.63 10.56
C GLY A 245 -5.17 12.66 9.57
N ALA A 246 -4.67 11.49 9.98
CA ALA A 246 -4.28 10.42 9.08
C ALA A 246 -5.53 9.73 8.51
N TYR A 247 -5.56 9.55 7.20
CA TYR A 247 -6.65 8.89 6.48
C TYR A 247 -6.31 7.43 6.19
N ASP A 248 -7.34 6.66 5.87
CA ASP A 248 -7.27 5.27 5.40
C ASP A 248 -6.50 4.33 6.36
N MET A 249 -6.48 4.69 7.66
CA MET A 249 -5.87 3.87 8.72
C MET A 249 -6.71 2.62 9.08
N SER A 250 -7.77 2.37 8.34
CA SER A 250 -8.66 1.21 8.46
C SER A 250 -9.21 0.90 7.07
N GLY A 251 -8.84 -0.24 6.49
CA GLY A 251 -9.23 -0.61 5.12
C GLY A 251 -8.30 -0.04 4.05
N ASN A 252 -8.71 -0.17 2.81
CA ASN A 252 -8.01 0.14 1.58
C ASN A 252 -6.84 -0.83 1.32
N VAL A 253 -5.68 -0.66 1.94
CA VAL A 253 -4.60 -1.64 1.89
C VAL A 253 -4.06 -1.94 3.28
N TRP A 254 -3.54 -3.16 3.49
CA TRP A 254 -2.67 -3.45 4.62
C TRP A 254 -1.39 -2.62 4.52
N GLU A 255 -0.80 -2.28 5.64
CA GLU A 255 0.39 -1.45 5.66
C GLU A 255 1.55 -2.10 6.40
N TRP A 256 2.70 -2.20 5.74
CA TRP A 256 3.94 -2.59 6.37
C TRP A 256 4.35 -1.63 7.48
N VAL A 257 4.73 -2.20 8.63
CA VAL A 257 5.41 -1.45 9.71
C VAL A 257 6.82 -1.98 9.96
N ALA A 258 7.62 -1.30 10.76
CA ALA A 258 9.02 -1.64 10.96
C ALA A 258 9.24 -2.93 11.76
N ASP A 259 8.26 -3.33 12.57
CA ASP A 259 8.43 -4.36 13.59
C ASP A 259 8.35 -5.78 13.02
N TRP A 260 9.10 -6.67 13.66
CA TRP A 260 8.86 -8.10 13.54
C TRP A 260 7.59 -8.48 14.29
N TYR A 261 6.89 -9.52 13.82
CA TYR A 261 5.72 -10.04 14.51
C TYR A 261 6.16 -10.83 15.74
N GLU A 262 6.21 -10.15 16.87
CA GLU A 262 6.61 -10.66 18.16
C GLU A 262 5.50 -10.49 19.17
N PRO A 263 5.46 -11.30 20.26
CA PRO A 263 4.49 -11.10 21.32
C PRO A 263 4.72 -9.75 22.01
N TYR A 264 3.67 -9.06 22.37
CA TYR A 264 3.81 -7.88 23.22
C TYR A 264 4.38 -8.25 24.58
N GLU A 265 5.16 -7.34 25.17
CA GLU A 265 5.73 -7.54 26.50
C GLU A 265 4.63 -7.87 27.55
N GLY A 266 4.75 -9.02 28.20
CA GLY A 266 3.79 -9.54 29.16
C GLY A 266 2.67 -10.42 28.54
N SER A 267 2.67 -10.62 27.23
CA SER A 267 1.74 -11.54 26.58
C SER A 267 2.02 -12.99 26.97
N THR A 268 0.93 -13.74 27.20
CA THR A 268 0.97 -15.20 27.42
C THR A 268 0.60 -15.98 26.17
N TYR A 269 0.11 -15.30 25.14
CA TYR A 269 -0.23 -15.92 23.86
C TYR A 269 1.04 -16.35 23.13
N GLN A 270 0.97 -17.55 22.53
CA GLN A 270 2.08 -18.11 21.75
C GLN A 270 1.59 -18.60 20.40
N THR A 271 2.34 -18.33 19.37
CA THR A 271 2.11 -18.83 18.01
C THR A 271 3.44 -19.11 17.33
N LYS A 272 3.45 -20.03 16.37
CA LYS A 272 4.62 -20.32 15.54
C LYS A 272 4.98 -19.17 14.59
N ALA A 273 4.06 -18.24 14.39
CA ALA A 273 4.29 -17.06 13.55
C ALA A 273 5.14 -15.99 14.24
N PHE A 274 5.28 -16.03 15.57
CA PHE A 274 6.18 -15.14 16.29
C PHE A 274 7.65 -15.47 15.98
N GLY A 275 8.46 -14.43 16.01
CA GLY A 275 9.90 -14.48 15.72
C GLY A 275 10.27 -13.63 14.52
N GLN A 276 11.58 -13.62 14.21
CA GLN A 276 12.09 -12.79 13.11
C GLN A 276 11.88 -13.46 11.73
N HIS A 277 10.66 -13.92 11.45
CA HIS A 277 10.26 -14.53 10.18
C HIS A 277 9.20 -13.72 9.46
N HIS A 278 8.37 -13.01 10.23
CA HIS A 278 7.26 -12.23 9.68
C HIS A 278 7.35 -10.78 10.15
N ARG A 279 7.00 -9.86 9.27
CA ARG A 279 6.78 -8.45 9.60
C ARG A 279 5.31 -8.22 9.91
N VAL A 280 5.05 -7.27 10.81
CA VAL A 280 3.67 -6.86 11.10
C VAL A 280 3.12 -6.04 9.94
N ILE A 281 1.86 -6.30 9.59
CA ILE A 281 1.02 -5.46 8.74
C ILE A 281 -0.20 -5.01 9.50
N ARG A 282 -0.71 -3.80 9.18
CA ARG A 282 -1.78 -3.15 9.93
C ARG A 282 -2.83 -2.56 8.99
N GLY A 283 -4.02 -2.27 9.51
CA GLY A 283 -5.05 -1.45 8.85
C GLY A 283 -6.21 -2.20 8.23
N GLY A 284 -6.00 -3.41 7.76
CA GLY A 284 -6.99 -4.15 6.97
C GLY A 284 -6.92 -3.79 5.49
N GLY A 285 -7.03 -4.77 4.62
CA GLY A 285 -6.99 -4.58 3.17
C GLY A 285 -8.38 -4.61 2.54
N GLY A 286 -8.53 -3.91 1.42
CA GLY A 286 -9.72 -3.93 0.58
C GLY A 286 -9.73 -5.06 -0.46
N GLY A 287 -8.80 -6.02 -0.37
CA GLY A 287 -8.69 -7.14 -1.32
C GLY A 287 -9.85 -8.15 -1.18
N GLU A 288 -10.03 -8.97 -2.21
CA GLU A 288 -11.05 -10.01 -2.22
C GLU A 288 -10.89 -10.99 -1.03
N GLY A 289 -11.98 -11.36 -0.40
CA GLY A 289 -12.03 -12.43 0.62
C GLY A 289 -11.95 -11.98 2.07
N HIS A 290 -11.93 -10.69 2.36
CA HIS A 290 -11.97 -10.18 3.74
C HIS A 290 -13.39 -10.07 4.31
N TYR A 291 -14.43 -10.26 3.50
CA TYR A 291 -15.85 -10.36 3.88
C TYR A 291 -16.37 -9.21 4.76
N ALA A 292 -15.83 -7.99 4.65
CA ALA A 292 -16.17 -6.83 5.49
C ALA A 292 -16.28 -7.17 6.99
N ILE A 293 -15.45 -8.13 7.46
CA ILE A 293 -15.46 -8.53 8.86
C ILE A 293 -14.77 -7.46 9.69
N SER A 294 -15.51 -6.80 10.55
CA SER A 294 -15.04 -5.69 11.41
C SER A 294 -13.74 -5.99 12.18
N TYR A 295 -13.45 -7.26 12.41
CA TYR A 295 -12.22 -7.72 13.06
C TYR A 295 -10.96 -7.20 12.35
N PHE A 296 -10.87 -7.33 11.03
CA PHE A 296 -9.68 -6.97 10.28
C PHE A 296 -9.41 -5.45 10.23
N PHE A 297 -10.46 -4.65 10.39
CA PHE A 297 -10.41 -3.19 10.23
C PHE A 297 -10.22 -2.44 11.55
N ARG A 298 -10.10 -3.15 12.67
CA ARG A 298 -9.84 -2.54 13.98
C ARG A 298 -8.41 -2.02 14.06
N GLY A 299 -8.23 -0.85 14.61
CA GLY A 299 -6.91 -0.26 14.77
C GLY A 299 -5.95 -1.05 15.69
N ALA A 300 -6.46 -1.97 16.53
CA ALA A 300 -5.64 -2.87 17.35
C ALA A 300 -5.26 -4.18 16.65
N THR A 301 -5.98 -4.56 15.59
CA THR A 301 -5.74 -5.82 14.88
C THR A 301 -4.35 -5.88 14.31
N ARG A 302 -3.68 -7.00 14.55
CA ARG A 302 -2.36 -7.32 14.06
C ARG A 302 -2.48 -8.43 13.02
N GLN A 303 -1.82 -8.23 11.91
CA GLN A 303 -1.56 -9.29 10.94
C GLN A 303 -0.07 -9.34 10.63
N PHE A 304 0.34 -10.36 9.91
CA PHE A 304 1.74 -10.57 9.63
C PHE A 304 1.95 -11.22 8.26
N ALA A 305 3.10 -10.94 7.68
CA ALA A 305 3.51 -11.51 6.40
C ALA A 305 5.02 -11.72 6.33
N GLU A 306 5.45 -12.63 5.47
CA GLU A 306 6.87 -12.78 5.13
C GLU A 306 7.41 -11.47 4.53
N PRO A 307 8.61 -11.02 4.91
CA PRO A 307 9.14 -9.73 4.44
C PRO A 307 9.29 -9.62 2.92
N GLU A 308 9.39 -10.75 2.24
CA GLU A 308 9.50 -10.87 0.78
C GLU A 308 8.14 -10.90 0.05
N MET A 309 7.03 -10.96 0.78
CA MET A 309 5.70 -11.03 0.19
C MET A 309 5.40 -9.76 -0.63
N GLU A 310 4.87 -9.98 -1.83
CA GLU A 310 4.41 -8.94 -2.76
C GLU A 310 2.98 -9.26 -3.20
N THR A 311 2.01 -8.60 -2.57
CA THR A 311 0.58 -8.71 -2.90
C THR A 311 0.00 -7.31 -3.14
N ASP A 312 -1.04 -7.24 -3.96
CA ASP A 312 -1.57 -5.95 -4.41
C ASP A 312 -2.29 -5.19 -3.29
N ASP A 313 -2.75 -5.91 -2.27
CA ASP A 313 -3.46 -5.38 -1.11
C ASP A 313 -2.56 -4.97 0.07
N VAL A 314 -1.23 -5.03 -0.08
CA VAL A 314 -0.25 -4.61 0.94
C VAL A 314 0.61 -3.46 0.44
N GLY A 315 0.39 -2.30 1.01
CA GLY A 315 1.14 -1.07 0.79
C GLY A 315 1.88 -0.62 2.05
N PHE A 316 2.09 0.67 2.20
CA PHE A 316 2.77 1.26 3.36
C PHE A 316 2.62 2.78 3.39
N ARG A 317 2.94 3.37 4.54
CA ARG A 317 3.19 4.82 4.72
C ARG A 317 4.47 5.03 5.48
N CYS A 318 5.03 6.26 5.45
CA CYS A 318 6.27 6.57 6.13
C CYS A 318 6.05 7.53 7.31
N VAL A 319 7.03 7.53 8.22
CA VAL A 319 7.13 8.50 9.32
C VAL A 319 8.44 9.27 9.23
N THR A 320 8.43 10.49 9.75
CA THR A 320 9.59 11.36 9.89
C THR A 320 9.75 11.74 11.36
N ASP A 321 10.92 11.55 11.90
CA ASP A 321 11.28 11.99 13.25
C ASP A 321 11.32 13.53 13.31
N ILE A 322 11.05 14.09 14.50
CA ILE A 322 11.03 15.55 14.74
C ILE A 322 12.23 15.95 15.59
#